data_750756ffa1a85e78f62fee23874606f6
#
_entry.id   750756ffa1a85e78f62fee23874606f6
#
_cell.length_a   1.000
_cell.length_b   1.000
_cell.length_c   1.000
_cell.angle_alpha   90.00
_cell.angle_beta   90.00
_cell.angle_gamma   90.00
#
_symmetry.space_group_name_H-M   'P 1'
#
loop_
_entity.id
_entity.type
_entity.pdbx_description
1 polymer ?
#
loop_
_entity_poly.entity_id
_entity_poly.type
_entity_poly.pdbx_seq_one_letter_code
_entity_poly.pdbx_strand_id
1 'polypeptide(L)'
;MSSRDDGVHVAVDLGASSGRVVVGRVGPSRLELEEVHRFPNEPVALPDGLHWDILRLYREVLGGLRAAGGAGPVVSVGVDGWGVDYALLDETGALLGNPYSYRDGRTAGVADKVHARWPFEELYARTGVQLLPFNTVYQLAAAAGTPQLEAASTLLLLPDLLGYWLTGSAGAEATNASTTALLDVRTGDWSPEALAAAGVGVGVGRSLLPALRRPGEPLGPLRAEVATETGLPGSVEVTAVGSHDTASAVVGVPADGDRFAYISCGTWGLVGVELDAPVLTGESRAANFTNEGGVDGRVRYLRNVMGLWLLQESLRAWERAGQPADLPALLEAAAARPTGGPLVDPDDPAFLPPGDMPARVQAACRRTGQPAPATRPELVRCILDSLAAAFARAVADAARLSGRQVEVVHLVGGGARNRLLCQLTADACGLPVLAGPVEATALGNVLVQARAAGRVGGDLEALRALVRQTQEVRRHRPTR
;
A
#
# COMPACT_ATOMS: atom_id res chain seq x y z
N MET A 1 33.69 5.84 25.21
CA MET A 1 32.95 4.98 24.25
C MET A 1 31.72 5.75 23.85
N SER A 2 31.88 6.66 22.86
CA SER A 2 30.84 7.58 22.42
C SER A 2 30.20 7.04 21.16
N SER A 3 28.86 6.95 21.17
CA SER A 3 27.91 7.28 20.09
C SER A 3 27.94 6.53 18.76
N ARG A 4 28.11 5.22 18.71
CA ARG A 4 27.54 4.44 17.59
C ARG A 4 26.01 4.22 17.71
N ASP A 5 25.41 4.68 18.81
CA ASP A 5 24.02 4.38 19.21
C ASP A 5 22.99 5.44 18.79
N ASP A 6 23.41 6.59 18.27
CA ASP A 6 22.50 7.72 18.02
C ASP A 6 22.13 7.95 16.55
N GLY A 7 22.45 7.01 15.66
CA GLY A 7 22.09 7.13 14.24
C GLY A 7 20.58 6.90 14.00
N VAL A 8 20.04 7.63 13.02
CA VAL A 8 18.62 7.55 12.66
C VAL A 8 18.43 6.90 11.29
N HIS A 9 17.32 6.19 11.13
CA HIS A 9 16.85 5.61 9.88
C HIS A 9 15.69 6.45 9.35
N VAL A 10 15.70 6.80 8.06
CA VAL A 10 14.67 7.66 7.47
C VAL A 10 13.74 6.85 6.61
N ALA A 11 12.46 6.81 6.96
CA ALA A 11 11.41 6.24 6.12
C ALA A 11 10.75 7.34 5.29
N VAL A 12 10.74 7.15 3.98
CA VAL A 12 9.92 7.90 3.03
C VAL A 12 8.71 7.04 2.72
N ASP A 13 7.55 7.42 3.27
CA ASP A 13 6.28 6.69 3.14
C ASP A 13 5.32 7.47 2.23
N LEU A 14 5.15 6.95 1.01
CA LEU A 14 4.31 7.56 -0.01
C LEU A 14 2.93 6.90 -0.03
N GLY A 15 1.96 7.55 0.56
CA GLY A 15 0.56 7.11 0.43
C GLY A 15 -0.13 7.72 -0.79
N ALA A 16 -1.21 7.10 -1.24
CA ALA A 16 -1.99 7.55 -2.41
C ALA A 16 -2.73 8.90 -2.21
N SER A 17 -2.72 9.46 -1.00
CA SER A 17 -3.35 10.75 -0.69
C SER A 17 -2.44 11.73 0.06
N SER A 18 -1.34 11.25 0.64
CA SER A 18 -0.32 12.08 1.31
C SER A 18 0.96 11.28 1.43
N GLY A 19 2.11 11.95 1.32
CA GLY A 19 3.41 11.39 1.65
C GLY A 19 3.94 11.97 2.96
N ARG A 20 4.91 11.28 3.54
CA ARG A 20 5.59 11.74 4.75
C ARG A 20 7.02 11.23 4.81
N VAL A 21 7.86 11.95 5.53
CA VAL A 21 9.20 11.51 5.90
C VAL A 21 9.26 11.41 7.40
N VAL A 22 9.69 10.23 7.86
CA VAL A 22 9.69 9.85 9.27
C VAL A 22 11.09 9.40 9.64
N VAL A 23 11.58 9.92 10.76
CA VAL A 23 12.85 9.53 11.36
C VAL A 23 12.58 8.44 12.40
N GLY A 24 13.29 7.32 12.29
CA GLY A 24 13.22 6.22 13.24
C GLY A 24 14.51 6.09 14.06
N ARG A 25 14.38 5.96 15.38
CA ARG A 25 15.46 5.60 16.30
C ARG A 25 15.24 4.18 16.77
N VAL A 26 16.11 3.28 16.34
CA VAL A 26 15.95 1.84 16.55
C VAL A 26 17.15 1.27 17.31
N GLY A 27 16.87 0.52 18.36
CA GLY A 27 17.83 -0.21 19.16
C GLY A 27 17.19 -1.47 19.78
N PRO A 28 17.91 -2.27 20.56
CA PRO A 28 17.42 -3.55 21.09
C PRO A 28 16.12 -3.47 21.92
N SER A 29 15.85 -2.31 22.53
CA SER A 29 14.63 -2.04 23.31
C SER A 29 14.02 -0.67 22.98
N ARG A 30 14.39 -0.09 21.83
CA ARG A 30 13.97 1.24 21.43
C ARG A 30 13.41 1.20 20.00
N LEU A 31 12.24 1.76 19.81
CA LEU A 31 11.61 1.97 18.50
C LEU A 31 10.73 3.21 18.59
N GLU A 32 11.31 4.34 18.22
CA GLU A 32 10.66 5.65 18.27
C GLU A 32 10.59 6.25 16.87
N LEU A 33 9.48 6.87 16.53
CA LEU A 33 9.27 7.57 15.28
C LEU A 33 9.01 9.05 15.52
N GLU A 34 9.53 9.87 14.62
CA GLU A 34 9.30 11.31 14.56
C GLU A 34 9.00 11.70 13.11
N GLU A 35 7.78 12.20 12.84
CA GLU A 35 7.43 12.74 11.55
C GLU A 35 8.08 14.11 11.39
N VAL A 36 8.97 14.24 10.40
CA VAL A 36 9.72 15.47 10.15
C VAL A 36 9.21 16.25 8.94
N HIS A 37 8.43 15.60 8.06
CA HIS A 37 7.84 16.25 6.91
C HIS A 37 6.58 15.51 6.45
N ARG A 38 5.55 16.25 6.06
CA ARG A 38 4.30 15.74 5.49
C ARG A 38 3.86 16.61 4.33
N PHE A 39 3.38 15.97 3.28
CA PHE A 39 2.94 16.65 2.07
C PHE A 39 1.71 15.96 1.46
N PRO A 40 0.83 16.71 0.78
CA PRO A 40 -0.30 16.13 0.06
C PRO A 40 0.18 15.42 -1.21
N ASN A 41 -0.51 14.33 -1.55
CA ASN A 41 -0.32 13.61 -2.80
C ASN A 41 -1.69 13.51 -3.50
N GLU A 42 -1.82 14.24 -4.60
CA GLU A 42 -3.03 14.27 -5.41
C GLU A 42 -2.64 14.13 -6.89
N PRO A 43 -3.34 13.28 -7.65
CA PRO A 43 -3.09 13.19 -9.07
C PRO A 43 -3.58 14.45 -9.79
N VAL A 44 -2.90 14.80 -10.87
CA VAL A 44 -3.19 15.95 -11.73
C VAL A 44 -3.90 15.48 -12.99
N ALA A 45 -5.05 16.10 -13.30
CA ALA A 45 -5.76 15.85 -14.55
C ALA A 45 -5.10 16.62 -15.69
N LEU A 46 -4.66 15.90 -16.73
CA LEU A 46 -4.16 16.42 -17.98
C LEU A 46 -5.11 16.02 -19.13
N PRO A 47 -4.97 16.58 -20.32
CA PRO A 47 -5.84 16.23 -21.47
C PRO A 47 -5.78 14.74 -21.84
N ASP A 48 -4.68 14.06 -21.57
CA ASP A 48 -4.43 12.65 -21.87
C ASP A 48 -4.72 11.70 -20.71
N GLY A 49 -5.08 12.21 -19.53
CA GLY A 49 -5.45 11.39 -18.38
C GLY A 49 -5.08 11.95 -17.02
N LEU A 50 -5.11 11.08 -16.03
CA LEU A 50 -4.82 11.40 -14.64
C LEU A 50 -3.40 10.94 -14.29
N HIS A 51 -2.54 11.87 -13.89
CA HIS A 51 -1.12 11.63 -13.66
C HIS A 51 -0.70 11.96 -12.22
N TRP A 52 0.32 11.25 -11.73
CA TRP A 52 1.04 11.65 -10.51
C TRP A 52 2.04 12.77 -10.84
N ASP A 53 2.09 13.83 -10.03
CA ASP A 53 3.15 14.86 -10.11
C ASP A 53 4.42 14.32 -9.44
N ILE A 54 5.08 13.38 -10.12
CA ILE A 54 6.24 12.67 -9.56
C ILE A 54 7.43 13.59 -9.29
N LEU A 55 7.57 14.68 -10.03
CA LEU A 55 8.64 15.65 -9.81
C LEU A 55 8.40 16.44 -8.52
N ARG A 56 7.15 16.80 -8.23
CA ARG A 56 6.79 17.40 -6.96
C ARG A 56 7.04 16.41 -5.81
N LEU A 57 6.62 15.16 -5.95
CA LEU A 57 6.86 14.14 -4.93
C LEU A 57 8.35 13.99 -4.63
N TYR A 58 9.20 13.94 -5.64
CA TYR A 58 10.64 13.89 -5.46
C TYR A 58 11.19 15.12 -4.72
N ARG A 59 10.75 16.32 -5.09
CA ARG A 59 11.12 17.55 -4.38
C ARG A 59 10.71 17.54 -2.90
N GLU A 60 9.52 17.03 -2.60
CA GLU A 60 9.05 16.87 -1.21
C GLU A 60 9.89 15.84 -0.44
N VAL A 61 10.30 14.75 -1.10
CA VAL A 61 11.22 13.77 -0.52
C VAL A 61 12.56 14.41 -0.17
N LEU A 62 13.17 15.19 -1.09
CA LEU A 62 14.43 15.91 -0.82
C LEU A 62 14.27 16.90 0.34
N GLY A 63 13.13 17.61 0.41
CA GLY A 63 12.79 18.51 1.53
C GLY A 63 12.72 17.77 2.86
N GLY A 64 12.09 16.59 2.86
CA GLY A 64 11.98 15.72 4.03
C GLY A 64 13.33 15.14 4.48
N LEU A 65 14.18 14.74 3.53
CA LEU A 65 15.54 14.26 3.82
C LEU A 65 16.39 15.36 4.44
N ARG A 66 16.28 16.60 3.94
CA ARG A 66 16.93 17.77 4.55
C ARG A 66 16.45 17.99 6.00
N ALA A 67 15.15 17.90 6.24
CA ALA A 67 14.59 18.03 7.58
C ALA A 67 15.08 16.91 8.52
N ALA A 68 15.19 15.67 8.01
CA ALA A 68 15.69 14.53 8.77
C ALA A 68 17.14 14.72 9.25
N GLY A 69 17.98 15.41 8.48
CA GLY A 69 19.34 15.77 8.89
C GLY A 69 19.40 16.62 10.16
N GLY A 70 18.34 17.35 10.49
CA GLY A 70 18.21 18.12 11.74
C GLY A 70 17.87 17.24 12.96
N ALA A 71 17.35 16.02 12.77
CA ALA A 71 16.94 15.13 13.86
C ALA A 71 18.08 14.22 14.39
N GLY A 72 19.21 14.15 13.67
CA GLY A 72 20.38 13.38 14.06
C GLY A 72 21.18 12.85 12.86
N PRO A 73 22.29 12.14 13.11
CA PRO A 73 23.09 11.53 12.04
C PRO A 73 22.28 10.47 11.28
N VAL A 74 21.97 10.73 10.03
CA VAL A 74 21.23 9.79 9.17
C VAL A 74 22.15 8.64 8.76
N VAL A 75 21.73 7.41 9.05
CA VAL A 75 22.45 6.16 8.71
C VAL A 75 21.94 5.60 7.38
N SER A 76 20.63 5.54 7.22
CA SER A 76 20.02 5.00 5.99
C SER A 76 18.68 5.66 5.66
N VAL A 77 18.25 5.46 4.42
CA VAL A 77 16.96 5.88 3.87
C VAL A 77 16.28 4.66 3.26
N GLY A 78 14.99 4.48 3.51
CA GLY A 78 14.14 3.50 2.83
C GLY A 78 12.92 4.19 2.23
N VAL A 79 12.52 3.78 1.03
CA VAL A 79 11.36 4.34 0.33
C VAL A 79 10.31 3.25 0.15
N ASP A 80 9.11 3.51 0.62
CA ASP A 80 7.93 2.69 0.31
C ASP A 80 6.78 3.56 -0.23
N GLY A 81 5.80 2.90 -0.79
CA GLY A 81 4.62 3.55 -1.34
C GLY A 81 3.60 2.54 -1.87
N TRP A 82 2.58 3.07 -2.53
CA TRP A 82 1.55 2.23 -3.13
C TRP A 82 2.08 1.41 -4.30
N GLY A 83 1.44 0.28 -4.56
CA GLY A 83 1.79 -0.62 -5.65
C GLY A 83 1.24 -0.20 -7.01
N VAL A 84 1.49 -1.02 -8.01
CA VAL A 84 0.95 -1.07 -9.37
C VAL A 84 1.35 0.05 -10.33
N ASP A 85 1.61 1.29 -9.85
CA ASP A 85 1.95 2.42 -10.71
C ASP A 85 3.45 2.46 -10.99
N TYR A 86 3.77 2.83 -12.23
CA TYR A 86 5.14 2.78 -12.74
C TYR A 86 5.49 4.03 -13.55
N ALA A 87 6.78 4.28 -13.65
CA ALA A 87 7.41 5.23 -14.55
C ALA A 87 8.19 4.51 -15.65
N LEU A 88 8.32 5.15 -16.79
CA LEU A 88 9.14 4.69 -17.92
C LEU A 88 10.37 5.60 -18.07
N LEU A 89 11.54 4.99 -18.22
CA LEU A 89 12.79 5.67 -18.48
C LEU A 89 13.32 5.26 -19.86
N ASP A 90 13.95 6.19 -20.55
CA ASP A 90 14.67 5.92 -21.80
C ASP A 90 16.03 5.24 -21.54
N GLU A 91 16.79 5.02 -22.61
CA GLU A 91 18.13 4.39 -22.56
C GLU A 91 19.18 5.20 -21.78
N THR A 92 18.94 6.51 -21.58
CA THR A 92 19.80 7.40 -20.79
C THR A 92 19.40 7.45 -19.31
N GLY A 93 18.28 6.82 -18.95
CA GLY A 93 17.68 6.89 -17.62
C GLY A 93 16.81 8.14 -17.39
N ALA A 94 16.48 8.87 -18.45
CA ALA A 94 15.58 10.03 -18.35
C ALA A 94 14.11 9.61 -18.34
N LEU A 95 13.31 10.33 -17.54
CA LEU A 95 11.88 10.07 -17.39
C LEU A 95 11.09 10.41 -18.66
N LEU A 96 10.30 9.47 -19.15
CA LEU A 96 9.46 9.60 -20.35
C LEU A 96 8.05 10.15 -20.05
N GLY A 97 7.94 11.06 -19.13
CA GLY A 97 6.68 11.70 -18.72
C GLY A 97 6.23 11.29 -17.34
N ASN A 98 5.26 12.05 -16.79
CA ASN A 98 4.68 11.74 -15.48
C ASN A 98 3.94 10.40 -15.50
N PRO A 99 4.09 9.56 -14.48
CA PRO A 99 3.36 8.30 -14.34
C PRO A 99 1.84 8.52 -14.31
N TYR A 100 1.09 7.63 -14.95
CA TYR A 100 -0.36 7.60 -14.78
C TYR A 100 -0.76 7.16 -13.38
N SER A 101 -1.84 7.72 -12.87
CA SER A 101 -2.46 7.26 -11.63
C SER A 101 -3.30 6.01 -11.90
N TYR A 102 -3.27 5.03 -11.00
CA TYR A 102 -4.12 3.84 -11.07
C TYR A 102 -5.62 4.16 -11.07
N ARG A 103 -6.01 5.39 -10.72
CA ARG A 103 -7.40 5.86 -10.78
C ARG A 103 -7.80 6.40 -12.16
N ASP A 104 -6.87 6.43 -13.10
CA ASP A 104 -7.15 6.84 -14.48
C ASP A 104 -8.07 5.85 -15.17
N GLY A 105 -8.95 6.38 -16.02
CA GLY A 105 -9.92 5.56 -16.76
C GLY A 105 -9.34 4.79 -17.95
N ARG A 106 -8.05 4.96 -18.30
CA ARG A 106 -7.42 4.35 -19.50
C ARG A 106 -7.44 2.83 -19.51
N THR A 107 -7.56 2.21 -18.34
CA THR A 107 -7.60 0.75 -18.20
C THR A 107 -9.02 0.16 -18.30
N ALA A 108 -10.04 0.98 -18.50
CA ALA A 108 -11.42 0.49 -18.62
C ALA A 108 -11.55 -0.49 -19.79
N GLY A 109 -12.05 -1.71 -19.53
CA GLY A 109 -12.22 -2.77 -20.52
C GLY A 109 -10.91 -3.39 -21.05
N VAL A 110 -9.74 -3.00 -20.51
CA VAL A 110 -8.46 -3.56 -20.94
C VAL A 110 -8.27 -4.98 -20.41
N ALA A 111 -8.75 -5.28 -19.22
CA ALA A 111 -8.68 -6.63 -18.66
C ALA A 111 -9.31 -7.67 -19.60
N ASP A 112 -10.48 -7.39 -20.17
CA ASP A 112 -11.17 -8.28 -21.12
C ASP A 112 -10.32 -8.56 -22.37
N LYS A 113 -9.60 -7.53 -22.88
CA LYS A 113 -8.71 -7.67 -24.03
C LYS A 113 -7.48 -8.53 -23.72
N VAL A 114 -6.93 -8.38 -22.51
CA VAL A 114 -5.81 -9.23 -22.04
C VAL A 114 -6.29 -10.66 -21.88
N HIS A 115 -7.45 -10.87 -21.26
CA HIS A 115 -8.00 -12.22 -21.01
C HIS A 115 -8.53 -12.92 -22.26
N ALA A 116 -8.82 -12.19 -23.32
CA ALA A 116 -9.06 -12.80 -24.63
C ALA A 116 -7.80 -13.44 -25.23
N ARG A 117 -6.60 -13.01 -24.83
CA ARG A 117 -5.31 -13.57 -25.26
C ARG A 117 -4.78 -14.62 -24.27
N TRP A 118 -4.98 -14.36 -22.98
CA TRP A 118 -4.54 -15.22 -21.88
C TRP A 118 -5.61 -15.25 -20.79
N PRO A 119 -6.38 -16.35 -20.63
CA PRO A 119 -7.48 -16.43 -19.68
C PRO A 119 -7.06 -16.04 -18.25
N PHE A 120 -7.93 -15.36 -17.52
CA PHE A 120 -7.62 -14.95 -16.13
C PHE A 120 -7.22 -16.12 -15.24
N GLU A 121 -7.80 -17.31 -15.49
CA GLU A 121 -7.42 -18.53 -14.78
C GLU A 121 -5.93 -18.85 -14.90
N GLU A 122 -5.37 -18.71 -16.10
CA GLU A 122 -3.96 -18.99 -16.37
C GLU A 122 -3.07 -17.87 -15.80
N LEU A 123 -3.48 -16.60 -15.95
CA LEU A 123 -2.80 -15.45 -15.36
C LEU A 123 -2.75 -15.59 -13.83
N TYR A 124 -3.90 -15.91 -13.20
CA TYR A 124 -3.97 -16.12 -11.76
C TYR A 124 -3.12 -17.31 -11.31
N ALA A 125 -3.18 -18.45 -12.02
CA ALA A 125 -2.38 -19.62 -11.71
C ALA A 125 -0.87 -19.34 -11.77
N ARG A 126 -0.43 -18.35 -12.55
CA ARG A 126 0.96 -17.93 -12.67
C ARG A 126 1.34 -16.88 -11.64
N THR A 127 0.53 -15.84 -11.50
CA THR A 127 0.88 -14.66 -10.71
C THR A 127 0.24 -14.63 -9.32
N GLY A 128 -0.88 -15.32 -9.14
CA GLY A 128 -1.66 -15.33 -7.90
C GLY A 128 -2.31 -13.99 -7.54
N VAL A 129 -2.33 -13.02 -8.47
CA VAL A 129 -2.75 -11.65 -8.18
C VAL A 129 -4.25 -11.45 -8.40
N GLN A 130 -4.89 -10.75 -7.47
CA GLN A 130 -6.29 -10.31 -7.54
C GLN A 130 -6.57 -9.56 -8.83
N LEU A 131 -7.74 -9.80 -9.46
CA LEU A 131 -8.18 -9.02 -10.59
C LEU A 131 -8.62 -7.62 -10.13
N LEU A 132 -7.80 -6.63 -10.45
CA LEU A 132 -8.13 -5.22 -10.30
C LEU A 132 -7.86 -4.53 -11.64
N PRO A 133 -8.77 -3.67 -12.14
CA PRO A 133 -8.66 -3.12 -13.49
C PRO A 133 -7.40 -2.28 -13.72
N PHE A 134 -6.73 -1.90 -12.65
CA PHE A 134 -5.55 -1.05 -12.64
C PHE A 134 -4.23 -1.79 -12.34
N ASN A 135 -4.20 -3.13 -12.24
CA ASN A 135 -2.93 -3.85 -12.10
C ASN A 135 -1.98 -3.48 -13.25
N THR A 136 -0.69 -3.48 -12.97
CA THR A 136 0.35 -3.03 -13.90
C THR A 136 0.25 -3.75 -15.27
N VAL A 137 -0.08 -5.04 -15.28
CA VAL A 137 -0.30 -5.80 -16.52
C VAL A 137 -1.34 -5.15 -17.42
N TYR A 138 -2.43 -4.62 -16.87
CA TYR A 138 -3.48 -3.93 -17.64
C TYR A 138 -3.07 -2.51 -18.00
N GLN A 139 -2.34 -1.82 -17.13
CA GLN A 139 -1.78 -0.51 -17.42
C GLN A 139 -0.78 -0.56 -18.58
N LEU A 140 0.08 -1.59 -18.61
CA LEU A 140 0.99 -1.83 -19.74
C LEU A 140 0.23 -2.16 -21.03
N ALA A 141 -0.81 -3.00 -20.93
CA ALA A 141 -1.65 -3.31 -22.09
C ALA A 141 -2.38 -2.07 -22.64
N ALA A 142 -2.75 -1.12 -21.78
CA ALA A 142 -3.28 0.17 -22.20
C ALA A 142 -2.23 1.08 -22.84
N ALA A 143 -0.96 0.92 -22.48
CA ALA A 143 0.16 1.69 -23.02
C ALA A 143 0.78 1.07 -24.29
N ALA A 144 0.38 -0.17 -24.65
CA ALA A 144 0.95 -0.86 -25.82
C ALA A 144 0.77 -0.04 -27.10
N GLY A 145 1.88 0.16 -27.85
CA GLY A 145 1.90 0.96 -29.07
C GLY A 145 1.96 2.47 -28.86
N THR A 146 2.09 2.95 -27.62
CA THR A 146 2.35 4.37 -27.37
C THR A 146 3.83 4.71 -27.57
N PRO A 147 4.15 5.92 -28.08
CA PRO A 147 5.53 6.35 -28.26
C PRO A 147 6.37 6.27 -26.98
N GLN A 148 5.75 6.53 -25.82
CA GLN A 148 6.45 6.46 -24.54
C GLN A 148 6.90 5.03 -24.21
N LEU A 149 6.04 4.02 -24.43
CA LEU A 149 6.41 2.63 -24.17
C LEU A 149 7.42 2.12 -25.21
N GLU A 150 7.32 2.57 -26.48
CA GLU A 150 8.27 2.21 -27.54
C GLU A 150 9.67 2.79 -27.29
N ALA A 151 9.76 3.98 -26.68
CA ALA A 151 11.03 4.62 -26.32
C ALA A 151 11.58 4.13 -24.97
N ALA A 152 10.81 3.35 -24.20
CA ALA A 152 11.21 2.93 -22.87
C ALA A 152 12.26 1.82 -22.90
N SER A 153 13.29 1.99 -22.09
CA SER A 153 14.33 0.99 -21.81
C SER A 153 14.21 0.39 -20.42
N THR A 154 13.56 1.10 -19.48
CA THR A 154 13.38 0.63 -18.09
C THR A 154 12.02 1.06 -17.54
N LEU A 155 11.36 0.12 -16.87
CA LEU A 155 10.17 0.37 -16.06
C LEU A 155 10.56 0.30 -14.59
N LEU A 156 10.21 1.33 -13.80
CA LEU A 156 10.37 1.34 -12.35
C LEU A 156 9.03 1.62 -11.68
N LEU A 157 8.70 0.85 -10.64
CA LEU A 157 7.60 1.19 -9.75
C LEU A 157 7.96 2.48 -8.99
N LEU A 158 6.97 3.22 -8.49
CA LEU A 158 7.23 4.58 -8.01
C LEU A 158 8.23 4.66 -6.85
N PRO A 159 8.21 3.78 -5.84
CA PRO A 159 9.27 3.75 -4.84
C PRO A 159 10.66 3.43 -5.41
N ASP A 160 10.71 2.52 -6.41
CA ASP A 160 11.95 2.15 -7.07
C ASP A 160 12.51 3.31 -7.91
N LEU A 161 11.65 4.08 -8.58
CA LEU A 161 12.05 5.29 -9.29
C LEU A 161 12.71 6.30 -8.34
N LEU A 162 12.12 6.52 -7.16
CA LEU A 162 12.72 7.42 -6.17
C LEU A 162 14.05 6.87 -5.63
N GLY A 163 14.12 5.56 -5.36
CA GLY A 163 15.36 4.88 -5.02
C GLY A 163 16.44 5.06 -6.09
N TYR A 164 16.08 4.92 -7.37
CA TYR A 164 16.97 5.18 -8.51
C TYR A 164 17.43 6.64 -8.57
N TRP A 165 16.54 7.60 -8.37
CA TRP A 165 16.94 9.01 -8.37
C TRP A 165 17.83 9.38 -7.19
N LEU A 166 17.67 8.71 -6.06
CA LEU A 166 18.53 8.91 -4.90
C LEU A 166 19.93 8.30 -5.07
N THR A 167 20.06 7.15 -5.77
CA THR A 167 21.31 6.36 -5.80
C THR A 167 21.93 6.20 -7.19
N GLY A 168 21.13 6.25 -8.25
CA GLY A 168 21.52 5.85 -9.62
C GLY A 168 21.42 4.35 -9.89
N SER A 169 21.01 3.53 -8.90
CA SER A 169 20.85 2.07 -9.03
C SER A 169 19.42 1.71 -9.38
N ALA A 170 19.20 1.21 -10.60
CA ALA A 170 17.89 0.70 -11.02
C ALA A 170 17.66 -0.73 -10.50
N GLY A 171 16.44 -1.00 -10.02
CA GLY A 171 16.01 -2.31 -9.55
C GLY A 171 14.52 -2.28 -9.27
N ALA A 172 13.88 -3.44 -9.14
CA ALA A 172 12.49 -3.56 -8.72
C ALA A 172 12.43 -4.30 -7.38
N GLU A 173 11.87 -3.68 -6.36
CA GLU A 173 11.75 -4.34 -5.07
C GLU A 173 10.63 -5.40 -5.11
N ALA A 174 10.94 -6.60 -4.63
CA ALA A 174 10.14 -7.80 -4.83
C ALA A 174 8.71 -7.73 -4.27
N THR A 175 8.52 -7.05 -3.13
CA THR A 175 7.18 -6.94 -2.53
C THR A 175 6.26 -6.06 -3.36
N ASN A 176 6.80 -5.00 -3.96
CA ASN A 176 6.05 -4.13 -4.86
C ASN A 176 5.93 -4.76 -6.26
N ALA A 177 6.98 -5.38 -6.79
CA ALA A 177 6.94 -6.13 -8.04
C ALA A 177 5.85 -7.21 -8.04
N SER A 178 5.58 -7.83 -6.90
CA SER A 178 4.54 -8.86 -6.75
C SER A 178 3.10 -8.34 -6.93
N THR A 179 2.87 -7.02 -6.85
CA THR A 179 1.55 -6.42 -7.09
C THR A 179 1.19 -6.27 -8.57
N THR A 180 2.17 -6.40 -9.45
CA THR A 180 2.08 -6.01 -10.87
C THR A 180 1.28 -6.96 -11.74
N ALA A 181 1.02 -8.20 -11.27
CA ALA A 181 0.58 -9.34 -12.09
C ALA A 181 1.55 -9.66 -13.26
N LEU A 182 2.84 -9.35 -13.10
CA LEU A 182 3.92 -9.66 -14.05
C LEU A 182 4.95 -10.62 -13.45
N LEU A 183 4.87 -10.91 -12.15
CA LEU A 183 5.77 -11.81 -11.43
C LEU A 183 5.17 -13.22 -11.36
N ASP A 184 5.97 -14.26 -11.63
CA ASP A 184 5.57 -15.64 -11.31
C ASP A 184 5.72 -15.86 -9.81
N VAL A 185 4.60 -16.09 -9.14
CA VAL A 185 4.55 -16.19 -7.67
C VAL A 185 5.29 -17.42 -7.12
N ARG A 186 5.56 -18.44 -7.94
CA ARG A 186 6.28 -19.65 -7.52
C ARG A 186 7.80 -19.50 -7.60
N THR A 187 8.27 -18.83 -8.67
CA THR A 187 9.70 -18.62 -8.88
C THR A 187 10.19 -17.33 -8.24
N GLY A 188 9.30 -16.36 -8.03
CA GLY A 188 9.65 -15.02 -7.59
C GLY A 188 10.42 -14.23 -8.64
N ASP A 189 10.26 -14.55 -9.94
CA ASP A 189 10.90 -13.85 -11.05
C ASP A 189 9.84 -13.36 -12.05
N TRP A 190 10.24 -12.46 -12.95
CA TRP A 190 9.36 -11.92 -13.98
C TRP A 190 8.83 -13.00 -14.92
N SER A 191 7.53 -12.97 -15.21
CA SER A 191 6.87 -13.90 -16.15
C SER A 191 6.87 -13.35 -17.57
N PRO A 192 7.61 -13.98 -18.51
CA PRO A 192 7.56 -13.60 -19.92
C PRO A 192 6.16 -13.71 -20.52
N GLU A 193 5.36 -14.69 -20.06
CA GLU A 193 4.00 -14.92 -20.54
C GLU A 193 3.06 -13.79 -20.11
N ALA A 194 3.22 -13.28 -18.88
CA ALA A 194 2.43 -12.15 -18.39
C ALA A 194 2.75 -10.86 -19.16
N LEU A 195 4.04 -10.64 -19.48
CA LEU A 195 4.47 -9.54 -20.33
C LEU A 195 3.90 -9.63 -21.75
N ALA A 196 3.94 -10.83 -22.34
CA ALA A 196 3.37 -11.07 -23.66
C ALA A 196 1.86 -10.83 -23.68
N ALA A 197 1.14 -11.22 -22.62
CA ALA A 197 -0.28 -10.96 -22.47
C ALA A 197 -0.62 -9.46 -22.38
N ALA A 198 0.28 -8.68 -21.77
CA ALA A 198 0.21 -7.20 -21.76
C ALA A 198 0.49 -6.58 -23.12
N GLY A 199 0.87 -7.36 -24.15
CA GLY A 199 1.19 -6.86 -25.50
C GLY A 199 2.59 -6.27 -25.60
N VAL A 200 3.46 -6.51 -24.62
CA VAL A 200 4.86 -6.12 -24.65
C VAL A 200 5.67 -7.26 -25.30
N GLY A 201 6.31 -6.99 -26.45
CA GLY A 201 7.00 -8.02 -27.23
C GLY A 201 8.13 -8.71 -26.45
N VAL A 202 8.30 -10.00 -26.68
CA VAL A 202 9.23 -10.88 -25.94
C VAL A 202 10.70 -10.40 -25.99
N GLY A 203 11.09 -9.62 -26.99
CA GLY A 203 12.45 -9.05 -27.11
C GLY A 203 12.61 -7.74 -26.32
N VAL A 204 11.63 -6.87 -26.36
CA VAL A 204 11.62 -5.55 -25.70
C VAL A 204 11.25 -5.70 -24.22
N GLY A 205 10.33 -6.61 -23.88
CA GLY A 205 9.79 -6.74 -22.54
C GLY A 205 10.79 -7.21 -21.49
N ARG A 206 11.77 -8.04 -21.86
CA ARG A 206 12.76 -8.56 -20.93
C ARG A 206 13.84 -7.53 -20.57
N SER A 207 14.11 -6.58 -21.46
CA SER A 207 15.00 -5.46 -21.16
C SER A 207 14.31 -4.35 -20.36
N LEU A 208 12.97 -4.28 -20.43
CA LEU A 208 12.17 -3.25 -19.75
C LEU A 208 12.12 -3.44 -18.22
N LEU A 209 12.09 -4.69 -17.76
CA LEU A 209 11.96 -5.00 -16.33
C LEU A 209 13.35 -5.17 -15.69
N PRO A 210 13.68 -4.37 -14.66
CA PRO A 210 14.98 -4.43 -14.01
C PRO A 210 15.12 -5.69 -13.13
N ALA A 211 16.35 -5.93 -12.65
CA ALA A 211 16.62 -6.99 -11.68
C ALA A 211 15.84 -6.77 -10.38
N LEU A 212 15.35 -7.87 -9.82
CA LEU A 212 14.64 -7.84 -8.55
C LEU A 212 15.59 -7.57 -7.38
N ARG A 213 15.10 -6.84 -6.38
CA ARG A 213 15.75 -6.54 -5.10
C ARG A 213 14.92 -7.08 -3.96
N ARG A 214 15.58 -7.59 -2.91
CA ARG A 214 14.89 -8.07 -1.71
C ARG A 214 14.93 -7.02 -0.61
N PRO A 215 13.92 -6.97 0.28
CA PRO A 215 13.99 -6.15 1.48
C PRO A 215 15.26 -6.42 2.30
N GLY A 216 15.98 -5.37 2.68
CA GLY A 216 17.25 -5.41 3.37
C GLY A 216 18.47 -5.32 2.46
N GLU A 217 18.35 -5.45 1.14
CA GLU A 217 19.47 -5.27 0.22
C GLU A 217 19.82 -3.78 0.07
N PRO A 218 21.12 -3.43 -0.03
CA PRO A 218 21.55 -2.07 -0.32
C PRO A 218 21.23 -1.70 -1.76
N LEU A 219 20.68 -0.51 -1.96
CA LEU A 219 20.54 0.10 -3.29
C LEU A 219 21.75 0.94 -3.65
N GLY A 220 22.53 1.36 -2.67
CA GLY A 220 23.75 2.15 -2.78
C GLY A 220 23.67 3.46 -1.99
N PRO A 221 24.79 4.18 -1.94
CA PRO A 221 24.87 5.47 -1.26
C PRO A 221 24.14 6.56 -2.03
N LEU A 222 23.82 7.65 -1.35
CA LEU A 222 23.23 8.83 -1.99
C LEU A 222 24.17 9.39 -3.07
N ARG A 223 23.60 9.75 -4.21
CA ARG A 223 24.30 10.50 -5.26
C ARG A 223 24.85 11.82 -4.72
N ALA A 224 25.97 12.27 -5.28
CA ALA A 224 26.63 13.51 -4.83
C ALA A 224 25.71 14.73 -4.91
N GLU A 225 24.86 14.81 -5.95
CA GLU A 225 23.90 15.90 -6.15
C GLU A 225 22.81 15.86 -5.06
N VAL A 226 22.32 14.66 -4.69
CA VAL A 226 21.33 14.47 -3.62
C VAL A 226 21.92 14.81 -2.26
N ALA A 227 23.15 14.34 -1.99
CA ALA A 227 23.87 14.67 -0.76
C ALA A 227 24.06 16.18 -0.60
N THR A 228 24.43 16.86 -1.69
CA THR A 228 24.59 18.33 -1.71
C THR A 228 23.25 19.05 -1.47
N GLU A 229 22.19 18.62 -2.17
CA GLU A 229 20.85 19.24 -2.08
C GLU A 229 20.22 19.06 -0.70
N THR A 230 20.41 17.89 -0.08
CA THR A 230 19.82 17.57 1.22
C THR A 230 20.68 17.97 2.41
N GLY A 231 21.98 18.19 2.20
CA GLY A 231 22.97 18.39 3.26
C GLY A 231 23.32 17.11 4.03
N LEU A 232 22.88 15.95 3.54
CA LEU A 232 23.22 14.66 4.16
C LEU A 232 24.60 14.16 3.69
N PRO A 233 25.30 13.35 4.49
CA PRO A 233 26.53 12.71 4.03
C PRO A 233 26.27 11.81 2.81
N GLY A 234 27.16 11.84 1.83
CA GLY A 234 27.09 10.96 0.64
C GLY A 234 27.25 9.47 0.99
N SER A 235 27.67 9.15 2.21
CA SER A 235 27.77 7.76 2.71
C SER A 235 26.47 7.21 3.29
N VAL A 236 25.38 7.97 3.29
CA VAL A 236 24.05 7.49 3.71
C VAL A 236 23.59 6.42 2.73
N GLU A 237 23.33 5.22 3.24
CA GLU A 237 22.88 4.08 2.44
C GLU A 237 21.38 4.17 2.15
N VAL A 238 20.97 3.94 0.90
CA VAL A 238 19.57 3.70 0.57
C VAL A 238 19.35 2.19 0.60
N THR A 239 18.42 1.74 1.44
CA THR A 239 18.13 0.32 1.68
C THR A 239 16.78 -0.04 1.05
N ALA A 240 16.73 -1.12 0.28
CA ALA A 240 15.47 -1.71 -0.14
C ALA A 240 14.69 -2.17 1.09
N VAL A 241 13.45 -1.71 1.23
CA VAL A 241 12.52 -2.12 2.29
C VAL A 241 11.37 -2.89 1.68
N GLY A 242 10.35 -3.30 2.41
CA GLY A 242 9.11 -3.72 1.79
C GLY A 242 8.49 -2.51 1.08
N SER A 243 8.88 -2.28 -0.18
CA SER A 243 8.56 -1.02 -0.85
C SER A 243 7.10 -0.88 -1.28
N HIS A 244 6.32 -1.97 -1.30
CA HIS A 244 4.87 -1.86 -1.18
C HIS A 244 4.53 -1.50 0.27
N ASP A 245 3.91 -0.33 0.51
CA ASP A 245 3.62 0.23 1.83
C ASP A 245 2.99 -0.80 2.80
N THR A 246 2.11 -1.66 2.27
CA THR A 246 1.50 -2.73 3.06
C THR A 246 2.50 -3.84 3.43
N ALA A 247 3.55 -4.10 2.63
CA ALA A 247 4.59 -5.06 3.03
C ALA A 247 5.36 -4.55 4.24
N SER A 248 5.73 -3.28 4.25
CA SER A 248 6.29 -2.61 5.42
C SER A 248 5.30 -2.58 6.59
N ALA A 249 4.01 -2.27 6.34
CA ALA A 249 3.00 -2.26 7.40
C ALA A 249 2.85 -3.62 8.09
N VAL A 250 2.95 -4.74 7.35
CA VAL A 250 2.86 -6.10 7.92
C VAL A 250 4.07 -6.44 8.78
N VAL A 251 5.26 -5.91 8.48
CA VAL A 251 6.41 -5.98 9.41
C VAL A 251 6.10 -5.27 10.72
N GLY A 252 5.45 -4.10 10.65
CA GLY A 252 5.04 -3.30 11.81
C GLY A 252 3.83 -3.83 12.58
N VAL A 253 3.22 -4.96 12.19
CA VAL A 253 2.14 -5.60 12.94
C VAL A 253 2.70 -6.23 14.23
N PRO A 254 2.19 -5.91 15.42
CA PRO A 254 2.66 -6.46 16.69
C PRO A 254 2.10 -7.88 16.94
N ALA A 255 2.17 -8.75 15.93
CA ALA A 255 1.67 -10.11 16.03
C ALA A 255 2.55 -10.99 16.92
N ASP A 256 1.93 -11.96 17.59
CA ASP A 256 2.57 -13.01 18.36
C ASP A 256 2.17 -14.36 17.77
N GLY A 257 3.14 -15.00 17.10
CA GLY A 257 2.90 -16.21 16.32
C GLY A 257 2.15 -15.97 15.01
N ASP A 258 1.43 -16.99 14.51
CA ASP A 258 0.85 -17.02 13.14
C ASP A 258 -0.70 -17.05 13.09
N ARG A 259 -1.37 -17.03 14.27
CA ARG A 259 -2.84 -17.11 14.36
C ARG A 259 -3.52 -15.75 14.28
N PHE A 260 -3.06 -14.91 13.38
CA PHE A 260 -3.63 -13.56 13.21
C PHE A 260 -4.04 -13.30 11.77
N ALA A 261 -5.02 -12.40 11.63
CA ALA A 261 -5.24 -11.66 10.39
C ALA A 261 -4.81 -10.21 10.58
N TYR A 262 -4.47 -9.54 9.51
CA TYR A 262 -4.18 -8.12 9.52
C TYR A 262 -5.14 -7.36 8.60
N ILE A 263 -5.36 -6.10 8.94
CA ILE A 263 -6.05 -5.10 8.12
C ILE A 263 -5.13 -3.87 8.09
N SER A 264 -4.40 -3.68 7.00
CA SER A 264 -3.72 -2.42 6.73
C SER A 264 -4.75 -1.45 6.18
N CYS A 265 -5.21 -0.52 7.04
CA CYS A 265 -6.35 0.34 6.73
C CYS A 265 -5.90 1.80 6.54
N GLY A 266 -5.93 2.23 5.30
CA GLY A 266 -5.73 3.60 4.84
C GLY A 266 -6.81 3.99 3.84
N THR A 267 -6.42 4.55 2.70
CA THR A 267 -7.30 4.80 1.54
C THR A 267 -7.92 3.47 1.05
N TRP A 268 -7.11 2.41 1.02
CA TRP A 268 -7.51 1.03 0.84
C TRP A 268 -7.50 0.29 2.18
N GLY A 269 -8.20 -0.83 2.23
CA GLY A 269 -8.12 -1.82 3.30
C GLY A 269 -7.55 -3.12 2.73
N LEU A 270 -6.30 -3.43 3.05
CA LEU A 270 -5.67 -4.68 2.63
C LEU A 270 -5.84 -5.69 3.77
N VAL A 271 -6.71 -6.67 3.54
CA VAL A 271 -7.19 -7.62 4.55
C VAL A 271 -6.68 -9.01 4.26
N GLY A 272 -5.91 -9.61 5.15
CA GLY A 272 -5.36 -10.92 4.88
C GLY A 272 -4.64 -11.58 6.03
N VAL A 273 -3.92 -12.64 5.69
CA VAL A 273 -3.05 -13.44 6.56
C VAL A 273 -1.66 -13.54 5.93
N GLU A 274 -0.68 -13.92 6.73
CA GLU A 274 0.69 -14.14 6.26
C GLU A 274 0.97 -15.65 6.18
N LEU A 275 1.53 -16.08 5.06
CA LEU A 275 1.76 -17.50 4.74
C LEU A 275 3.22 -17.74 4.34
N ASP A 276 3.61 -19.02 4.33
CA ASP A 276 4.92 -19.48 3.82
C ASP A 276 4.88 -19.82 2.33
N ALA A 277 3.68 -20.02 1.78
CA ALA A 277 3.48 -20.39 0.38
C ALA A 277 2.18 -19.78 -0.19
N PRO A 278 2.09 -19.55 -1.50
CA PRO A 278 0.93 -18.96 -2.14
C PRO A 278 -0.27 -19.93 -2.20
N VAL A 279 -1.49 -19.39 -2.15
CA VAL A 279 -2.75 -20.10 -2.35
C VAL A 279 -3.27 -19.80 -3.75
N LEU A 280 -3.21 -20.80 -4.66
CA LEU A 280 -3.51 -20.64 -6.09
C LEU A 280 -4.72 -21.48 -6.52
N THR A 281 -5.64 -21.77 -5.61
CA THR A 281 -6.83 -22.59 -5.88
C THR A 281 -7.88 -21.84 -6.71
N GLY A 282 -8.74 -22.56 -7.41
CA GLY A 282 -9.89 -21.96 -8.11
C GLY A 282 -10.83 -21.21 -7.16
N GLU A 283 -10.96 -21.67 -5.90
CA GLU A 283 -11.75 -20.95 -4.88
C GLU A 283 -11.11 -19.62 -4.49
N SER A 284 -9.78 -19.59 -4.33
CA SER A 284 -9.03 -18.36 -4.04
C SER A 284 -9.19 -17.33 -5.19
N ARG A 285 -9.08 -17.79 -6.44
CA ARG A 285 -9.33 -16.98 -7.62
C ARG A 285 -10.76 -16.44 -7.65
N ALA A 286 -11.75 -17.29 -7.40
CA ALA A 286 -13.17 -16.90 -7.40
C ALA A 286 -13.50 -15.89 -6.29
N ALA A 287 -12.85 -16.00 -5.13
CA ALA A 287 -12.95 -15.04 -4.04
C ALA A 287 -12.10 -13.76 -4.27
N ASN A 288 -11.39 -13.70 -5.39
CA ASN A 288 -10.55 -12.58 -5.82
C ASN A 288 -9.48 -12.19 -4.77
N PHE A 289 -8.75 -13.17 -4.25
CA PHE A 289 -7.61 -12.96 -3.37
C PHE A 289 -6.32 -12.81 -4.16
N THR A 290 -5.33 -12.14 -3.55
CA THR A 290 -3.98 -11.95 -4.09
C THR A 290 -2.93 -12.60 -3.20
N ASN A 291 -1.83 -13.04 -3.81
CA ASN A 291 -0.63 -13.52 -3.15
C ASN A 291 0.50 -12.54 -3.46
N GLU A 292 0.79 -11.67 -2.52
CA GLU A 292 1.83 -10.65 -2.67
C GLU A 292 3.06 -10.99 -1.83
N GLY A 293 4.24 -10.60 -2.30
CA GLY A 293 5.48 -10.79 -1.58
C GLY A 293 5.50 -10.04 -0.25
N GLY A 294 6.02 -10.69 0.78
CA GLY A 294 6.31 -10.11 2.09
C GLY A 294 7.81 -10.10 2.39
N VAL A 295 8.19 -9.47 3.48
CA VAL A 295 9.56 -9.48 3.99
C VAL A 295 9.92 -10.91 4.43
N ASP A 296 11.20 -11.28 4.29
CA ASP A 296 11.75 -12.61 4.61
C ASP A 296 11.10 -13.76 3.80
N GLY A 297 10.68 -13.48 2.55
CA GLY A 297 10.09 -14.49 1.67
C GLY A 297 8.68 -14.93 2.06
N ARG A 298 8.02 -14.20 2.96
CA ARG A 298 6.63 -14.47 3.32
C ARG A 298 5.70 -14.12 2.17
N VAL A 299 4.53 -14.73 2.15
CA VAL A 299 3.43 -14.40 1.24
C VAL A 299 2.35 -13.67 2.03
N ARG A 300 2.02 -12.48 1.62
CA ARG A 300 0.85 -11.74 2.09
C ARG A 300 -0.36 -12.19 1.27
N TYR A 301 -1.11 -13.14 1.82
CA TYR A 301 -2.34 -13.63 1.21
C TYR A 301 -3.49 -12.72 1.65
N LEU A 302 -3.96 -11.88 0.76
CA LEU A 302 -4.88 -10.81 1.11
C LEU A 302 -5.92 -10.53 0.02
N ARG A 303 -6.90 -9.72 0.37
CA ARG A 303 -7.81 -9.06 -0.57
C ARG A 303 -7.73 -7.55 -0.38
N ASN A 304 -7.58 -6.83 -1.48
CA ASN A 304 -7.77 -5.39 -1.51
C ASN A 304 -9.27 -5.10 -1.47
N VAL A 305 -9.69 -4.35 -0.47
CA VAL A 305 -11.04 -3.84 -0.27
C VAL A 305 -10.95 -2.32 -0.24
N MET A 306 -11.91 -1.62 -0.84
CA MET A 306 -11.93 -0.17 -0.71
C MET A 306 -12.01 0.20 0.78
N GLY A 307 -11.12 1.10 1.22
CA GLY A 307 -10.99 1.48 2.62
C GLY A 307 -11.63 2.84 2.92
N LEU A 308 -10.90 3.66 3.68
CA LEU A 308 -11.40 4.97 4.11
C LEU A 308 -11.56 5.99 2.98
N TRP A 309 -11.25 5.63 1.74
CA TRP A 309 -11.49 6.46 0.56
C TRP A 309 -12.95 6.96 0.49
N LEU A 310 -13.93 6.09 0.77
CA LEU A 310 -15.35 6.49 0.75
C LEU A 310 -15.62 7.63 1.72
N LEU A 311 -15.07 7.56 2.92
CA LEU A 311 -15.19 8.60 3.94
C LEU A 311 -14.40 9.86 3.55
N GLN A 312 -13.15 9.68 3.13
CA GLN A 312 -12.26 10.79 2.75
C GLN A 312 -12.85 11.59 1.58
N GLU A 313 -13.33 10.91 0.55
CA GLU A 313 -13.92 11.58 -0.61
C GLU A 313 -15.29 12.21 -0.28
N SER A 314 -16.04 11.66 0.66
CA SER A 314 -17.24 12.30 1.19
C SER A 314 -16.92 13.60 1.91
N LEU A 315 -15.86 13.62 2.73
CA LEU A 315 -15.39 14.83 3.41
C LEU A 315 -14.95 15.89 2.39
N ARG A 316 -14.17 15.51 1.37
CA ARG A 316 -13.75 16.41 0.28
C ARG A 316 -14.94 16.96 -0.51
N ALA A 317 -15.96 16.12 -0.78
CA ALA A 317 -17.18 16.57 -1.47
C ALA A 317 -17.91 17.65 -0.66
N TRP A 318 -18.02 17.48 0.65
CA TRP A 318 -18.63 18.50 1.51
C TRP A 318 -17.79 19.77 1.62
N GLU A 319 -16.47 19.64 1.66
CA GLU A 319 -15.55 20.78 1.66
C GLU A 319 -15.66 21.59 0.36
N ARG A 320 -15.65 20.93 -0.80
CA ARG A 320 -15.88 21.56 -2.11
C ARG A 320 -17.25 22.26 -2.21
N ALA A 321 -18.25 21.75 -1.50
CA ALA A 321 -19.57 22.38 -1.40
C ALA A 321 -19.62 23.55 -0.39
N GLY A 322 -18.48 23.96 0.19
CA GLY A 322 -18.40 25.03 1.20
C GLY A 322 -18.97 24.64 2.58
N GLN A 323 -19.08 23.34 2.85
CA GLN A 323 -19.67 22.79 4.06
C GLN A 323 -18.72 21.79 4.74
N PRO A 324 -17.52 22.18 5.16
CA PRO A 324 -16.58 21.28 5.81
C PRO A 324 -17.21 20.61 7.04
N ALA A 325 -16.76 19.41 7.38
CA ALA A 325 -17.24 18.66 8.52
C ALA A 325 -16.13 18.45 9.55
N ASP A 326 -16.47 18.62 10.83
CA ASP A 326 -15.62 18.18 11.94
C ASP A 326 -15.69 16.65 12.03
N LEU A 327 -14.62 15.97 11.63
CA LEU A 327 -14.59 14.50 11.60
C LEU A 327 -14.79 13.85 12.99
N PRO A 328 -14.14 14.30 14.08
CA PRO A 328 -14.39 13.78 15.40
C PRO A 328 -15.87 13.83 15.82
N ALA A 329 -16.50 15.00 15.70
CA ALA A 329 -17.92 15.17 16.03
C ALA A 329 -18.83 14.32 15.13
N LEU A 330 -18.48 14.17 13.86
CA LEU A 330 -19.22 13.35 12.90
C LEU A 330 -19.15 11.86 13.23
N LEU A 331 -17.98 11.37 13.65
CA LEU A 331 -17.79 9.98 14.09
C LEU A 331 -18.55 9.68 15.39
N GLU A 332 -18.57 10.62 16.34
CA GLU A 332 -19.36 10.50 17.56
C GLU A 332 -20.86 10.44 17.26
N ALA A 333 -21.36 11.32 16.40
CA ALA A 333 -22.74 11.31 15.95
C ALA A 333 -23.09 10.04 15.16
N ALA A 334 -22.18 9.49 14.37
CA ALA A 334 -22.34 8.22 13.68
C ALA A 334 -22.38 7.04 14.66
N ALA A 335 -21.55 7.05 15.70
CA ALA A 335 -21.53 6.02 16.74
C ALA A 335 -22.88 5.93 17.49
N ALA A 336 -23.56 7.06 17.69
CA ALA A 336 -24.88 7.13 18.33
C ALA A 336 -26.02 6.58 17.45
N ARG A 337 -25.79 6.24 16.18
CA ARG A 337 -26.83 5.68 15.30
C ARG A 337 -27.07 4.21 15.59
N PRO A 338 -28.32 3.72 15.43
CA PRO A 338 -28.65 2.31 15.58
C PRO A 338 -27.82 1.40 14.67
N THR A 339 -27.60 0.18 15.11
CA THR A 339 -27.04 -0.91 14.28
C THR A 339 -28.08 -1.41 13.27
N GLY A 340 -27.61 -2.08 12.18
CA GLY A 340 -28.51 -2.67 11.18
C GLY A 340 -29.02 -1.65 10.15
N GLY A 341 -28.32 -0.55 9.95
CA GLY A 341 -28.56 0.40 8.87
C GLY A 341 -28.23 -0.16 7.48
N PRO A 342 -28.40 0.65 6.41
CA PRO A 342 -28.09 0.23 5.05
C PRO A 342 -26.61 -0.08 4.87
N LEU A 343 -26.30 -1.06 4.02
CA LEU A 343 -24.96 -1.45 3.65
C LEU A 343 -24.77 -1.30 2.12
N VAL A 344 -23.60 -0.84 1.73
CA VAL A 344 -23.15 -0.83 0.34
C VAL A 344 -21.98 -1.79 0.16
N ASP A 345 -21.73 -2.27 -1.05
CA ASP A 345 -20.51 -2.98 -1.36
C ASP A 345 -19.39 -1.96 -1.57
N PRO A 346 -18.35 -1.92 -0.70
CA PRO A 346 -17.25 -0.97 -0.88
C PRO A 346 -16.49 -1.14 -2.18
N ASP A 347 -16.51 -2.35 -2.77
CA ASP A 347 -15.81 -2.68 -4.01
C ASP A 347 -16.62 -2.37 -5.27
N ASP A 348 -17.81 -1.73 -5.13
CA ASP A 348 -18.58 -1.26 -6.29
C ASP A 348 -17.71 -0.32 -7.14
N PRO A 349 -17.56 -0.60 -8.45
CA PRO A 349 -16.75 0.23 -9.35
C PRO A 349 -17.15 1.71 -9.37
N ALA A 350 -18.41 2.03 -9.03
CA ALA A 350 -18.87 3.41 -8.92
C ALA A 350 -18.14 4.23 -7.85
N PHE A 351 -17.48 3.59 -6.88
CA PHE A 351 -16.77 4.25 -5.81
C PHE A 351 -15.29 4.51 -6.12
N LEU A 352 -14.73 3.93 -7.18
CA LEU A 352 -13.31 4.08 -7.53
C LEU A 352 -12.94 5.52 -7.95
N PRO A 353 -13.70 6.22 -8.85
CA PRO A 353 -13.35 7.56 -9.26
C PRO A 353 -13.61 8.61 -8.18
N PRO A 354 -12.81 9.70 -8.11
CA PRO A 354 -13.11 10.83 -7.25
C PRO A 354 -14.45 11.51 -7.66
N GLY A 355 -15.04 12.31 -6.78
CA GLY A 355 -16.26 13.10 -7.07
C GLY A 355 -17.28 13.13 -5.94
N ASP A 356 -18.58 13.12 -6.27
CA ASP A 356 -19.65 13.19 -5.27
C ASP A 356 -19.91 11.80 -4.65
N MET A 357 -19.07 11.42 -3.71
CA MET A 357 -19.17 10.14 -3.01
C MET A 357 -20.47 10.01 -2.19
N PRO A 358 -20.94 11.04 -1.47
CA PRO A 358 -22.23 10.99 -0.78
C PRO A 358 -23.39 10.59 -1.69
N ALA A 359 -23.50 11.21 -2.85
CA ALA A 359 -24.58 10.87 -3.81
C ALA A 359 -24.44 9.43 -4.35
N ARG A 360 -23.21 8.94 -4.56
CA ARG A 360 -22.97 7.56 -5.02
C ARG A 360 -23.35 6.53 -3.95
N VAL A 361 -23.00 6.75 -2.68
CA VAL A 361 -23.42 5.87 -1.57
C VAL A 361 -24.94 5.83 -1.45
N GLN A 362 -25.61 6.99 -1.52
CA GLN A 362 -27.07 7.04 -1.51
C GLN A 362 -27.69 6.32 -2.70
N ALA A 363 -27.12 6.47 -3.89
CA ALA A 363 -27.57 5.79 -5.10
C ALA A 363 -27.40 4.26 -5.00
N ALA A 364 -26.28 3.80 -4.43
CA ALA A 364 -26.03 2.38 -4.19
C ALA A 364 -27.06 1.78 -3.22
N CYS A 365 -27.38 2.46 -2.11
CA CYS A 365 -28.45 2.02 -1.21
C CYS A 365 -29.81 1.92 -1.94
N ARG A 366 -30.20 2.94 -2.73
CA ARG A 366 -31.47 2.89 -3.48
C ARG A 366 -31.49 1.75 -4.49
N ARG A 367 -30.38 1.50 -5.19
CA ARG A 367 -30.26 0.42 -6.20
C ARG A 367 -30.51 -0.96 -5.57
N THR A 368 -30.14 -1.15 -4.31
CA THR A 368 -30.33 -2.40 -3.57
C THR A 368 -31.63 -2.42 -2.75
N GLY A 369 -32.54 -1.44 -2.95
CA GLY A 369 -33.82 -1.36 -2.24
C GLY A 369 -33.70 -0.98 -0.77
N GLN A 370 -32.55 -0.46 -0.35
CA GLN A 370 -32.31 -0.05 1.03
C GLN A 370 -32.61 1.46 1.20
N PRO A 371 -32.98 1.91 2.42
CA PRO A 371 -33.15 3.32 2.72
C PRO A 371 -31.83 4.08 2.52
N ALA A 372 -31.85 5.15 1.74
CA ALA A 372 -30.67 5.98 1.55
C ALA A 372 -30.42 6.82 2.84
N PRO A 373 -29.16 6.92 3.30
CA PRO A 373 -28.83 7.76 4.44
C PRO A 373 -29.18 9.23 4.14
N ALA A 374 -29.97 9.86 5.01
CA ALA A 374 -30.48 11.22 4.82
C ALA A 374 -29.55 12.29 5.43
N THR A 375 -28.82 11.95 6.48
CA THR A 375 -27.92 12.85 7.20
C THR A 375 -26.47 12.41 7.06
N ARG A 376 -25.51 13.34 7.28
CA ARG A 376 -24.09 13.02 7.27
C ARG A 376 -23.70 11.92 8.28
N PRO A 377 -24.16 11.95 9.54
CA PRO A 377 -23.90 10.84 10.48
C PRO A 377 -24.42 9.49 10.01
N GLU A 378 -25.59 9.44 9.38
CA GLU A 378 -26.13 8.20 8.80
C GLU A 378 -25.28 7.71 7.63
N LEU A 379 -24.81 8.61 6.77
CA LEU A 379 -23.94 8.27 5.64
C LEU A 379 -22.59 7.73 6.14
N VAL A 380 -21.98 8.37 7.12
CA VAL A 380 -20.73 7.90 7.73
C VAL A 380 -20.94 6.55 8.41
N ARG A 381 -22.05 6.37 9.13
CA ARG A 381 -22.37 5.07 9.74
C ARG A 381 -22.55 3.98 8.69
N CYS A 382 -23.26 4.24 7.60
CA CYS A 382 -23.41 3.31 6.48
C CYS A 382 -22.06 2.92 5.88
N ILE A 383 -21.16 3.89 5.64
CA ILE A 383 -19.82 3.62 5.12
C ILE A 383 -19.05 2.72 6.10
N LEU A 384 -19.00 3.06 7.40
CA LEU A 384 -18.20 2.31 8.36
C LEU A 384 -18.76 0.91 8.64
N ASP A 385 -20.09 0.74 8.71
CA ASP A 385 -20.72 -0.58 8.80
C ASP A 385 -20.42 -1.43 7.57
N SER A 386 -20.44 -0.84 6.38
CA SER A 386 -20.12 -1.51 5.12
C SER A 386 -18.66 -1.98 5.07
N LEU A 387 -17.73 -1.11 5.49
CA LEU A 387 -16.31 -1.46 5.59
C LEU A 387 -16.07 -2.58 6.59
N ALA A 388 -16.64 -2.49 7.79
CA ALA A 388 -16.50 -3.52 8.81
C ALA A 388 -17.04 -4.88 8.34
N ALA A 389 -18.19 -4.90 7.68
CA ALA A 389 -18.75 -6.12 7.09
C ALA A 389 -17.89 -6.69 5.97
N ALA A 390 -17.30 -5.85 5.10
CA ALA A 390 -16.40 -6.29 4.04
C ALA A 390 -15.09 -6.83 4.61
N PHE A 391 -14.51 -6.17 5.61
CA PHE A 391 -13.32 -6.65 6.32
C PHE A 391 -13.56 -8.00 6.99
N ALA A 392 -14.70 -8.17 7.67
CA ALA A 392 -15.05 -9.44 8.30
C ALA A 392 -15.18 -10.58 7.30
N ARG A 393 -15.83 -10.33 6.15
CA ARG A 393 -15.90 -11.33 5.07
C ARG A 393 -14.50 -11.70 4.57
N ALA A 394 -13.65 -10.70 4.31
CA ALA A 394 -12.30 -10.95 3.82
C ALA A 394 -11.43 -11.71 4.84
N VAL A 395 -11.55 -11.42 6.15
CA VAL A 395 -10.86 -12.18 7.22
C VAL A 395 -11.34 -13.63 7.24
N ALA A 396 -12.66 -13.87 7.19
CA ALA A 396 -13.22 -15.22 7.18
C ALA A 396 -12.80 -16.02 5.94
N ASP A 397 -12.82 -15.39 4.76
CA ASP A 397 -12.37 -16.01 3.52
C ASP A 397 -10.86 -16.28 3.52
N ALA A 398 -10.03 -15.35 4.02
CA ALA A 398 -8.59 -15.55 4.17
C ALA A 398 -8.29 -16.78 5.04
N ALA A 399 -8.95 -16.88 6.20
CA ALA A 399 -8.81 -18.02 7.11
C ALA A 399 -9.24 -19.33 6.44
N ARG A 400 -10.42 -19.36 5.85
CA ARG A 400 -10.99 -20.55 5.19
C ARG A 400 -10.14 -21.02 4.01
N LEU A 401 -9.76 -20.12 3.11
CA LEU A 401 -9.05 -20.45 1.87
C LEU A 401 -7.60 -20.86 2.10
N SER A 402 -6.95 -20.26 3.11
CA SER A 402 -5.57 -20.57 3.48
C SER A 402 -5.45 -21.72 4.49
N GLY A 403 -6.56 -22.13 5.14
CA GLY A 403 -6.53 -23.07 6.25
C GLY A 403 -5.92 -22.51 7.54
N ARG A 404 -5.62 -21.20 7.61
CA ARG A 404 -5.08 -20.57 8.81
C ARG A 404 -6.16 -20.39 9.87
N GLN A 405 -5.82 -20.72 11.11
CA GLN A 405 -6.65 -20.38 12.25
C GLN A 405 -6.39 -18.92 12.65
N VAL A 406 -7.45 -18.10 12.69
CA VAL A 406 -7.37 -16.70 13.09
C VAL A 406 -8.05 -16.51 14.46
N GLU A 407 -7.30 -16.01 15.44
CA GLU A 407 -7.77 -15.77 16.80
C GLU A 407 -7.86 -14.26 17.13
N VAL A 408 -7.16 -13.44 16.35
CA VAL A 408 -7.09 -12.00 16.54
C VAL A 408 -6.90 -11.30 15.19
N VAL A 409 -7.44 -10.08 15.09
CA VAL A 409 -7.26 -9.20 13.93
C VAL A 409 -6.43 -7.99 14.36
N HIS A 410 -5.32 -7.74 13.67
CA HIS A 410 -4.54 -6.52 13.83
C HIS A 410 -5.00 -5.49 12.80
N LEU A 411 -5.54 -4.36 13.24
CA LEU A 411 -5.92 -3.25 12.38
C LEU A 411 -4.88 -2.15 12.54
N VAL A 412 -4.05 -1.95 11.52
CA VAL A 412 -2.93 -1.02 11.50
C VAL A 412 -3.13 0.11 10.49
N GLY A 413 -2.26 1.10 10.52
CA GLY A 413 -2.36 2.28 9.66
C GLY A 413 -3.35 3.32 10.16
N GLY A 414 -3.67 4.30 9.33
CA GLY A 414 -4.52 5.45 9.69
C GLY A 414 -5.91 5.07 10.22
N GLY A 415 -6.46 3.94 9.74
CA GLY A 415 -7.74 3.39 10.19
C GLY A 415 -7.79 3.02 11.67
N ALA A 416 -6.65 2.70 12.28
CA ALA A 416 -6.55 2.39 13.71
C ALA A 416 -6.93 3.57 14.61
N ARG A 417 -6.90 4.79 14.10
CA ARG A 417 -7.39 5.99 14.82
C ARG A 417 -8.91 6.06 14.90
N ASN A 418 -9.61 5.39 13.99
CA ASN A 418 -11.07 5.39 13.94
C ASN A 418 -11.63 4.31 14.88
N ARG A 419 -11.87 4.69 16.14
CA ARG A 419 -12.37 3.78 17.18
C ARG A 419 -13.69 3.11 16.81
N LEU A 420 -14.58 3.83 16.12
CA LEU A 420 -15.86 3.29 15.68
C LEU A 420 -15.64 2.16 14.66
N LEU A 421 -14.82 2.39 13.63
CA LEU A 421 -14.48 1.35 12.65
C LEU A 421 -13.84 0.13 13.32
N CYS A 422 -12.91 0.34 14.26
CA CYS A 422 -12.24 -0.76 14.97
C CYS A 422 -13.25 -1.60 15.79
N GLN A 423 -14.19 -0.96 16.47
CA GLN A 423 -15.23 -1.66 17.23
C GLN A 423 -16.20 -2.40 16.30
N LEU A 424 -16.68 -1.74 15.25
CA LEU A 424 -17.57 -2.36 14.26
C LEU A 424 -16.89 -3.56 13.56
N THR A 425 -15.59 -3.47 13.32
CA THR A 425 -14.81 -4.59 12.75
C THR A 425 -14.72 -5.75 13.76
N ALA A 426 -14.47 -5.47 15.05
CA ALA A 426 -14.46 -6.51 16.08
C ALA A 426 -15.82 -7.21 16.18
N ASP A 427 -16.90 -6.43 16.19
CA ASP A 427 -18.27 -6.97 16.26
C ASP A 427 -18.60 -7.81 15.01
N ALA A 428 -18.23 -7.34 13.82
CA ALA A 428 -18.49 -8.04 12.56
C ALA A 428 -17.66 -9.32 12.40
N CYS A 429 -16.38 -9.31 12.84
CA CYS A 429 -15.52 -10.50 12.80
C CYS A 429 -15.86 -11.53 13.90
N GLY A 430 -16.49 -11.12 14.99
CA GLY A 430 -16.62 -11.93 16.20
C GLY A 430 -15.27 -12.23 16.87
N LEU A 431 -14.23 -11.46 16.55
CA LEU A 431 -12.87 -11.62 17.03
C LEU A 431 -12.33 -10.33 17.66
N PRO A 432 -11.39 -10.43 18.62
CA PRO A 432 -10.71 -9.26 19.13
C PRO A 432 -9.97 -8.51 18.01
N VAL A 433 -10.11 -7.18 17.97
CA VAL A 433 -9.31 -6.30 17.10
C VAL A 433 -8.28 -5.56 17.95
N LEU A 434 -7.01 -5.69 17.59
CA LEU A 434 -5.90 -4.91 18.12
C LEU A 434 -5.61 -3.76 17.16
N ALA A 435 -6.02 -2.55 17.57
CA ALA A 435 -5.91 -1.33 16.76
C ALA A 435 -4.58 -0.62 17.06
N GLY A 436 -3.74 -0.52 16.04
CA GLY A 436 -2.39 0.06 16.10
C GLY A 436 -1.28 -0.96 15.81
N PRO A 437 -0.07 -0.47 15.56
CA PRO A 437 0.32 0.96 15.48
C PRO A 437 -0.31 1.67 14.28
N VAL A 438 -0.49 2.98 14.44
CA VAL A 438 -0.99 3.84 13.35
C VAL A 438 0.05 3.98 12.24
N GLU A 439 1.31 4.08 12.64
CA GLU A 439 2.45 4.32 11.76
C GLU A 439 3.15 2.99 11.36
N ALA A 440 2.37 1.91 11.19
CA ALA A 440 2.91 0.57 10.95
C ALA A 440 3.83 0.50 9.72
N THR A 441 3.51 1.22 8.63
CA THR A 441 4.34 1.30 7.43
C THR A 441 5.72 1.86 7.75
N ALA A 442 5.78 3.05 8.33
CA ALA A 442 7.06 3.68 8.71
C ALA A 442 7.83 2.83 9.74
N LEU A 443 7.14 2.17 10.69
CA LEU A 443 7.77 1.24 11.64
C LEU A 443 8.44 0.08 10.91
N GLY A 444 7.74 -0.58 10.01
CA GLY A 444 8.28 -1.71 9.25
C GLY A 444 9.44 -1.29 8.36
N ASN A 445 9.32 -0.14 7.69
CA ASN A 445 10.37 0.44 6.88
C ASN A 445 11.66 0.64 7.70
N VAL A 446 11.59 1.37 8.82
CA VAL A 446 12.79 1.62 9.64
C VAL A 446 13.33 0.36 10.30
N LEU A 447 12.48 -0.62 10.63
CA LEU A 447 12.92 -1.91 11.19
C LEU A 447 13.74 -2.72 10.18
N VAL A 448 13.32 -2.77 8.92
CA VAL A 448 14.08 -3.44 7.85
C VAL A 448 15.43 -2.75 7.64
N GLN A 449 15.47 -1.42 7.60
CA GLN A 449 16.71 -0.64 7.51
C GLN A 449 17.62 -0.89 8.70
N ALA A 450 17.08 -0.83 9.93
CA ALA A 450 17.85 -1.02 11.14
C ALA A 450 18.45 -2.44 11.24
N ARG A 451 17.70 -3.46 10.78
CA ARG A 451 18.18 -4.83 10.67
C ARG A 451 19.32 -4.94 9.64
N ALA A 452 19.15 -4.35 8.47
CA ALA A 452 20.19 -4.30 7.43
C ALA A 452 21.47 -3.60 7.92
N ALA A 453 21.32 -2.55 8.73
CA ALA A 453 22.43 -1.82 9.36
C ALA A 453 23.02 -2.53 10.61
N GLY A 454 22.50 -3.71 11.00
CA GLY A 454 22.95 -4.46 12.17
C GLY A 454 22.62 -3.83 13.53
N ARG A 455 21.62 -2.94 13.60
CA ARG A 455 21.17 -2.29 14.85
C ARG A 455 20.25 -3.19 15.66
N VAL A 456 19.47 -3.99 15.00
CA VAL A 456 18.64 -5.05 15.55
C VAL A 456 18.88 -6.32 14.76
N GLY A 457 18.75 -7.47 15.41
CA GLY A 457 18.97 -8.77 14.79
C GLY A 457 17.71 -9.61 14.77
N GLY A 458 17.85 -10.85 14.28
CA GLY A 458 16.79 -11.84 14.25
C GLY A 458 15.91 -11.78 12.98
N ASP A 459 14.89 -12.61 13.02
CA ASP A 459 13.90 -12.76 11.97
C ASP A 459 12.74 -11.76 12.13
N LEU A 460 11.71 -11.91 11.31
CA LEU A 460 10.50 -11.08 11.34
C LEU A 460 9.81 -11.13 12.71
N GLU A 461 9.83 -12.27 13.42
CA GLU A 461 9.23 -12.39 14.75
C GLU A 461 9.99 -11.57 15.80
N ALA A 462 11.30 -11.50 15.69
CA ALA A 462 12.13 -10.65 16.56
C ALA A 462 11.81 -9.15 16.35
N LEU A 463 11.61 -8.72 15.10
CA LEU A 463 11.18 -7.35 14.80
C LEU A 463 9.81 -7.05 15.38
N ARG A 464 8.85 -7.96 15.24
CA ARG A 464 7.48 -7.84 15.79
C ARG A 464 7.50 -7.82 17.34
N ALA A 465 8.39 -8.59 17.96
CA ALA A 465 8.56 -8.55 19.40
C ALA A 465 8.97 -7.16 19.88
N LEU A 466 9.86 -6.47 19.16
CA LEU A 466 10.24 -5.09 19.45
C LEU A 466 9.05 -4.13 19.29
N VAL A 467 8.21 -4.32 18.24
CA VAL A 467 6.99 -3.54 18.07
C VAL A 467 6.03 -3.76 19.25
N ARG A 468 5.80 -5.01 19.67
CA ARG A 468 4.95 -5.34 20.84
C ARG A 468 5.41 -4.69 22.13
N GLN A 469 6.73 -4.59 22.31
CA GLN A 469 7.33 -4.01 23.53
C GLN A 469 7.27 -2.49 23.57
N THR A 470 7.26 -1.83 22.41
CA THR A 470 7.46 -0.39 22.31
C THR A 470 6.27 0.40 21.82
N GLN A 471 5.30 -0.26 21.16
CA GLN A 471 4.15 0.43 20.56
C GLN A 471 2.86 0.13 21.32
N GLU A 472 2.06 1.17 21.47
CA GLU A 472 0.72 1.03 22.07
C GLU A 472 -0.29 0.47 21.07
N VAL A 473 -1.06 -0.52 21.52
CA VAL A 473 -2.21 -1.06 20.79
C VAL A 473 -3.44 -1.02 21.64
N ARG A 474 -4.57 -0.64 21.04
CA ARG A 474 -5.86 -0.64 21.71
C ARG A 474 -6.65 -1.90 21.36
N ARG A 475 -7.13 -2.60 22.37
CA ARG A 475 -7.94 -3.79 22.17
C ARG A 475 -9.44 -3.45 22.13
N HIS A 476 -10.11 -3.86 21.07
CA HIS A 476 -11.55 -3.88 20.90
C HIS A 476 -12.03 -5.32 20.98
N ARG A 477 -13.01 -5.59 21.83
CA ARG A 477 -13.62 -6.92 21.94
C ARG A 477 -15.00 -6.90 21.31
N PRO A 478 -15.44 -8.01 20.69
CA PRO A 478 -16.82 -8.13 20.23
C PRO A 478 -17.78 -7.86 21.39
N THR A 479 -18.83 -7.12 21.10
CA THR A 479 -19.87 -6.77 22.10
C THR A 479 -21.00 -7.81 22.17
N ARG A 480 -20.99 -8.81 21.25
CA ARG A 480 -21.96 -9.92 21.20
C ARG A 480 -21.26 -11.24 20.96
#